data_1468e35a584a5dfee82ff7d8f5fbccf6
#
_entry.id   1468e35a584a5dfee82ff7d8f5fbccf6
#
_cell.length_a   1.000
_cell.length_b   1.000
_cell.length_c   1.000
_cell.angle_alpha   90.00
_cell.angle_beta   90.00
_cell.angle_gamma   90.00
#
_symmetry.space_group_name_H-M   'P 1'
#
loop_
_entity.id
_entity.type
_entity.pdbx_description
1 polymer ?
#
loop_
_entity_poly.entity_id
_entity_poly.type
_entity_poly.pdbx_seq_one_letter_code
_entity_poly.pdbx_strand_id
1 'polypeptide(L)'
;MDYRALNKDTVKDKFPILVVDELLNELNGAWVFSKLDLRSGYHHIRIKEKDIEKTAFRTHKDHYEFLVMPFGFTNAPSTFQSLMNDVFKPFLRKFVLVFFDDILVYSPNLSSHVLHLKTVLQASLDNKLFAKRSKCAFACFEVEYLEHIIFGKGAQADSKKTAAMLDWPIPKVVKSLRGFLGLTEYYRKFIRNYGIIVAPLTDLLKKDAFEWNEKANLAFHNLKKVVSHPPFLVLPDFSQPFLVECDALSYGIGAVLMQASRPIAFHSQALKGKNFICPLTKMSYLLWLQQ
;
A
#
# COMPACT_ATOMS: atom_id res chain seq x y z
N MET A 1 11.27 -1.68 24.38
CA MET A 1 10.24 -2.18 25.30
C MET A 1 9.49 -3.31 24.65
N ASP A 2 9.05 -4.29 25.44
CA ASP A 2 8.34 -5.44 24.93
C ASP A 2 6.91 -5.49 25.50
N TYR A 3 5.94 -5.19 24.65
CA TYR A 3 4.52 -5.20 25.00
C TYR A 3 3.79 -6.47 24.55
N ARG A 4 4.51 -7.56 24.21
CA ARG A 4 3.89 -8.80 23.71
C ARG A 4 2.89 -9.41 24.71
N ALA A 5 3.20 -9.39 26.00
CA ALA A 5 2.30 -9.88 27.05
C ALA A 5 1.02 -9.03 27.10
N LEU A 6 1.14 -7.71 27.21
CA LEU A 6 0.00 -6.78 27.21
C LEU A 6 -0.84 -6.91 25.93
N ASN A 7 -0.20 -7.01 24.77
CA ASN A 7 -0.86 -7.15 23.47
C ASN A 7 -1.65 -8.46 23.35
N LYS A 8 -1.23 -9.53 24.06
CA LYS A 8 -1.93 -10.81 24.08
C LYS A 8 -3.28 -10.70 24.80
N ASP A 9 -3.32 -9.90 25.87
CA ASP A 9 -4.52 -9.72 26.71
C ASP A 9 -5.39 -8.54 26.22
N THR A 10 -4.89 -7.75 25.25
CA THR A 10 -5.63 -6.62 24.67
C THR A 10 -6.63 -7.12 23.64
N VAL A 11 -7.90 -6.69 23.78
CA VAL A 11 -8.92 -6.89 22.75
C VAL A 11 -8.53 -6.09 21.50
N LYS A 12 -8.36 -6.79 20.38
CA LYS A 12 -7.94 -6.16 19.12
C LYS A 12 -9.06 -5.30 18.54
N ASP A 13 -8.74 -4.06 18.28
CA ASP A 13 -9.59 -3.16 17.53
C ASP A 13 -9.62 -3.54 16.04
N LYS A 14 -10.82 -3.54 15.46
CA LYS A 14 -11.08 -3.85 14.04
C LYS A 14 -11.42 -2.59 13.25
N PHE A 15 -10.80 -1.46 13.57
CA PHE A 15 -11.01 -0.23 12.80
C PHE A 15 -10.69 -0.48 11.30
N PRO A 16 -11.59 -0.11 10.38
CA PRO A 16 -11.37 -0.34 8.95
C PRO A 16 -10.24 0.56 8.44
N ILE A 17 -9.13 -0.06 8.08
CA ILE A 17 -8.01 0.63 7.43
C ILE A 17 -8.22 0.53 5.93
N LEU A 18 -8.17 1.67 5.25
CA LEU A 18 -8.35 1.75 3.80
C LEU A 18 -7.24 1.01 3.06
N VAL A 19 -7.59 0.40 1.94
CA VAL A 19 -6.62 -0.20 1.02
C VAL A 19 -5.91 0.92 0.26
N VAL A 20 -4.59 0.80 0.08
CA VAL A 20 -3.77 1.82 -0.60
C VAL A 20 -4.32 2.12 -2.01
N ASP A 21 -4.78 1.10 -2.73
CA ASP A 21 -5.35 1.26 -4.07
C ASP A 21 -6.61 2.14 -4.09
N GLU A 22 -7.47 2.02 -3.09
CA GLU A 22 -8.66 2.88 -2.94
C GLU A 22 -8.27 4.34 -2.72
N LEU A 23 -7.22 4.58 -1.91
CA LEU A 23 -6.71 5.93 -1.69
C LEU A 23 -6.14 6.55 -2.96
N LEU A 24 -5.37 5.78 -3.73
CA LEU A 24 -4.79 6.27 -4.98
C LEU A 24 -5.87 6.60 -6.02
N ASN A 25 -6.97 5.86 -6.05
CA ASN A 25 -8.07 6.08 -6.99
C ASN A 25 -8.78 7.43 -6.77
N GLU A 26 -8.69 8.03 -5.57
CA GLU A 26 -9.28 9.35 -5.27
C GLU A 26 -8.48 10.51 -5.89
N LEU A 27 -7.28 10.27 -6.39
CA LEU A 27 -6.35 11.33 -6.84
C LEU A 27 -6.57 11.75 -8.31
N ASN A 28 -7.56 11.18 -8.98
CA ASN A 28 -7.85 11.57 -10.37
C ASN A 28 -8.15 13.07 -10.48
N GLY A 29 -7.56 13.74 -11.49
CA GLY A 29 -7.70 15.18 -11.70
C GLY A 29 -6.83 16.07 -10.79
N ALA A 30 -6.08 15.50 -9.85
CA ALA A 30 -5.13 16.25 -9.04
C ALA A 30 -3.81 16.50 -9.78
N TRP A 31 -3.26 17.72 -9.65
CA TRP A 31 -2.00 18.13 -10.28
C TRP A 31 -0.98 18.71 -9.31
N VAL A 32 -1.43 19.15 -8.12
CA VAL A 32 -0.56 19.74 -7.10
C VAL A 32 -0.78 18.97 -5.80
N PHE A 33 0.33 18.60 -5.16
CA PHE A 33 0.35 17.74 -3.99
C PHE A 33 1.19 18.33 -2.87
N SER A 34 0.77 18.13 -1.62
CA SER A 34 1.61 18.34 -0.44
C SER A 34 1.51 17.11 0.46
N LYS A 35 2.66 16.56 0.85
CA LYS A 35 2.75 15.47 1.82
C LYS A 35 3.18 16.04 3.16
N LEU A 36 2.44 15.72 4.21
CA LEU A 36 2.77 16.02 5.59
C LEU A 36 3.02 14.70 6.33
N ASP A 37 4.15 14.61 7.03
CA ASP A 37 4.53 13.48 7.88
C ASP A 37 4.50 13.97 9.34
N LEU A 38 3.68 13.34 10.18
CA LEU A 38 3.51 13.75 11.56
C LEU A 38 4.70 13.31 12.43
N ARG A 39 5.13 14.20 13.31
CA ARG A 39 6.21 13.89 14.24
C ARG A 39 5.69 12.97 15.34
N SER A 40 6.23 11.73 15.42
CA SER A 40 5.89 10.77 16.49
C SER A 40 4.38 10.58 16.66
N GLY A 41 3.67 10.29 15.56
CA GLY A 41 2.19 10.32 15.46
C GLY A 41 1.47 9.75 16.67
N TYR A 42 1.84 8.56 17.15
CA TYR A 42 1.19 7.92 18.31
C TYR A 42 1.33 8.71 19.60
N HIS A 43 2.39 9.51 19.80
CA HIS A 43 2.58 10.33 20.99
C HIS A 43 1.62 11.54 21.09
N HIS A 44 0.82 11.82 20.07
CA HIS A 44 -0.25 12.80 20.15
C HIS A 44 -1.48 12.29 20.93
N ILE A 45 -1.56 11.00 21.22
CA ILE A 45 -2.67 10.37 21.93
C ILE A 45 -2.27 10.15 23.38
N ARG A 46 -3.04 10.70 24.31
CA ARG A 46 -2.86 10.45 25.75
C ARG A 46 -3.43 9.09 26.12
N ILE A 47 -2.73 8.39 27.01
CA ILE A 47 -3.22 7.17 27.64
C ILE A 47 -4.23 7.56 28.73
N LYS A 48 -5.28 6.75 28.90
CA LYS A 48 -6.21 6.91 30.01
C LYS A 48 -5.46 6.67 31.34
N GLU A 49 -5.74 7.49 32.35
CA GLU A 49 -5.04 7.44 33.67
C GLU A 49 -4.96 6.01 34.25
N LYS A 50 -6.06 5.27 34.21
CA LYS A 50 -6.14 3.88 34.69
C LYS A 50 -5.29 2.87 33.91
N ASP A 51 -4.75 3.25 32.76
CA ASP A 51 -3.98 2.39 31.86
C ASP A 51 -2.49 2.79 31.82
N ILE A 52 -2.10 3.89 32.47
CA ILE A 52 -0.72 4.40 32.51
C ILE A 52 0.23 3.35 33.08
N GLU A 53 -0.11 2.76 34.24
CA GLU A 53 0.67 1.73 34.92
C GLU A 53 0.99 0.53 34.03
N LYS A 54 0.10 0.20 33.07
CA LYS A 54 0.30 -0.93 32.12
C LYS A 54 1.43 -0.67 31.12
N THR A 55 1.90 0.57 31.02
CA THR A 55 3.01 0.97 30.15
C THR A 55 4.37 0.95 30.82
N ALA A 56 4.38 0.61 32.11
CA ALA A 56 5.55 0.67 32.96
C ALA A 56 6.74 -0.09 32.41
N PHE A 57 7.93 0.50 32.55
CA PHE A 57 9.20 -0.13 32.18
C PHE A 57 10.32 0.34 33.10
N ARG A 58 11.32 -0.52 33.26
CA ARG A 58 12.50 -0.24 34.07
C ARG A 58 13.71 0.03 33.21
N THR A 59 14.54 0.94 33.70
CA THR A 59 15.90 1.17 33.20
C THR A 59 16.88 0.90 34.33
N HIS A 60 18.17 1.03 34.06
CA HIS A 60 19.22 0.96 35.09
C HIS A 60 19.16 2.12 36.09
N LYS A 61 18.43 3.20 35.76
CA LYS A 61 18.33 4.40 36.60
C LYS A 61 17.05 4.44 37.42
N ASP A 62 15.92 4.03 36.82
CA ASP A 62 14.61 4.23 37.44
C ASP A 62 13.50 3.45 36.75
N HIS A 63 12.29 3.60 37.28
CA HIS A 63 11.03 3.08 36.78
C HIS A 63 10.25 4.22 36.10
N TYR A 64 9.73 3.97 34.89
CA TYR A 64 9.03 4.97 34.07
C TYR A 64 7.74 4.41 33.52
N GLU A 65 6.82 5.31 33.21
CA GLU A 65 5.53 5.06 32.58
C GLU A 65 5.30 6.04 31.45
N PHE A 66 4.48 5.65 30.47
CA PHE A 66 4.10 6.55 29.38
C PHE A 66 2.78 7.26 29.69
N LEU A 67 2.77 8.58 29.57
CA LEU A 67 1.56 9.41 29.59
C LEU A 67 0.87 9.49 28.22
N VAL A 68 1.57 9.06 27.17
CA VAL A 68 1.13 9.07 25.78
C VAL A 68 1.29 7.69 25.18
N MET A 69 0.54 7.38 24.14
CA MET A 69 0.53 6.07 23.50
C MET A 69 1.91 5.74 22.90
N PRO A 70 2.63 4.72 23.42
CA PRO A 70 3.92 4.33 22.89
C PRO A 70 3.78 3.47 21.65
N PHE A 71 4.87 3.37 20.89
CA PHE A 71 4.98 2.39 19.82
C PHE A 71 4.94 0.95 20.37
N GLY A 72 4.35 0.03 19.61
CA GLY A 72 4.31 -1.38 19.93
C GLY A 72 3.00 -1.88 20.55
N PHE A 73 2.03 -1.01 20.83
CA PHE A 73 0.67 -1.43 21.20
C PHE A 73 -0.08 -1.98 19.99
N THR A 74 -0.82 -3.08 20.18
CA THR A 74 -1.56 -3.73 19.09
C THR A 74 -2.62 -2.84 18.46
N ASN A 75 -3.28 -1.97 19.25
CA ASN A 75 -4.34 -1.07 18.79
C ASN A 75 -3.83 0.34 18.44
N ALA A 76 -2.53 0.64 18.58
CA ALA A 76 -2.01 1.97 18.29
C ALA A 76 -2.30 2.43 16.85
N PRO A 77 -2.10 1.61 15.80
CA PRO A 77 -2.42 2.00 14.44
C PRO A 77 -3.91 2.33 14.26
N SER A 78 -4.80 1.48 14.74
CA SER A 78 -6.26 1.66 14.63
C SER A 78 -6.75 2.91 15.35
N THR A 79 -6.29 3.10 16.59
CA THR A 79 -6.64 4.28 17.40
C THR A 79 -6.16 5.57 16.75
N PHE A 80 -4.94 5.57 16.20
CA PHE A 80 -4.39 6.73 15.54
C PHE A 80 -5.10 7.03 14.22
N GLN A 81 -5.38 6.02 13.40
CA GLN A 81 -6.14 6.19 12.16
C GLN A 81 -7.55 6.76 12.44
N SER A 82 -8.22 6.28 13.52
CA SER A 82 -9.51 6.82 13.94
C SER A 82 -9.42 8.30 14.29
N LEU A 83 -8.43 8.71 15.10
CA LEU A 83 -8.19 10.12 15.42
C LEU A 83 -7.99 10.97 14.16
N MET A 84 -7.14 10.50 13.26
CA MET A 84 -6.84 11.21 12.02
C MET A 84 -8.08 11.34 11.12
N ASN A 85 -8.89 10.29 11.05
CA ASN A 85 -10.15 10.34 10.31
C ASN A 85 -11.14 11.32 10.93
N ASP A 86 -11.21 11.43 12.26
CA ASP A 86 -12.09 12.39 12.93
C ASP A 86 -11.64 13.84 12.72
N VAL A 87 -10.34 14.12 12.85
CA VAL A 87 -9.76 15.46 12.65
C VAL A 87 -9.98 15.96 11.22
N PHE A 88 -9.75 15.11 10.23
CA PHE A 88 -9.82 15.49 8.81
C PHE A 88 -11.15 15.13 8.15
N LYS A 89 -12.14 14.60 8.87
CA LYS A 89 -13.44 14.15 8.36
C LYS A 89 -14.12 15.11 7.36
N PRO A 90 -14.12 16.45 7.54
CA PRO A 90 -14.74 17.37 6.58
C PRO A 90 -14.04 17.42 5.21
N PHE A 91 -12.77 16.99 5.15
CA PHE A 91 -11.86 17.18 4.02
C PHE A 91 -11.48 15.85 3.34
N LEU A 92 -11.71 14.72 4.04
CA LEU A 92 -11.37 13.40 3.53
C LEU A 92 -12.04 13.13 2.18
N ARG A 93 -11.30 12.55 1.24
CA ARG A 93 -11.71 12.20 -0.13
C ARG A 93 -12.16 13.39 -0.99
N LYS A 94 -12.04 14.63 -0.50
CA LYS A 94 -12.28 15.85 -1.27
C LYS A 94 -10.97 16.48 -1.75
N PHE A 95 -10.04 16.64 -0.82
CA PHE A 95 -8.69 17.16 -1.08
C PHE A 95 -7.66 16.68 -0.05
N VAL A 96 -8.01 15.73 0.83
CA VAL A 96 -7.14 15.15 1.85
C VAL A 96 -7.29 13.63 1.85
N LEU A 97 -6.16 12.94 1.81
CA LEU A 97 -6.05 11.53 2.16
C LEU A 97 -5.19 11.38 3.41
N VAL A 98 -5.54 10.42 4.23
CA VAL A 98 -4.82 10.10 5.46
C VAL A 98 -4.58 8.60 5.54
N PHE A 99 -3.33 8.24 5.73
CA PHE A 99 -2.93 6.87 6.00
C PHE A 99 -1.92 6.86 7.13
N PHE A 100 -2.38 6.55 8.34
CA PHE A 100 -1.64 6.71 9.58
C PHE A 100 -1.06 8.13 9.73
N ASP A 101 0.26 8.28 9.83
CA ASP A 101 0.98 9.54 9.98
C ASP A 101 1.27 10.29 8.68
N ASP A 102 0.99 9.66 7.53
CA ASP A 102 1.10 10.26 6.20
C ASP A 102 -0.20 10.96 5.78
N ILE A 103 -0.18 12.28 5.68
CA ILE A 103 -1.30 13.11 5.18
C ILE A 103 -0.93 13.61 3.80
N LEU A 104 -1.78 13.36 2.81
CA LEU A 104 -1.64 13.90 1.45
C LEU A 104 -2.74 14.93 1.18
N VAL A 105 -2.35 16.16 0.90
CA VAL A 105 -3.21 17.22 0.38
C VAL A 105 -3.05 17.25 -1.14
N TYR A 106 -4.15 17.22 -1.87
CA TYR A 106 -4.15 17.18 -3.33
C TYR A 106 -5.15 18.17 -3.92
N SER A 107 -4.85 18.71 -5.09
CA SER A 107 -5.67 19.75 -5.70
C SER A 107 -5.49 19.82 -7.22
N PRO A 108 -6.49 20.28 -7.97
CA PRO A 108 -6.40 20.39 -9.43
C PRO A 108 -5.44 21.50 -9.91
N ASN A 109 -5.18 22.51 -9.07
CA ASN A 109 -4.31 23.65 -9.41
C ASN A 109 -3.71 24.29 -8.15
N LEU A 110 -2.71 25.15 -8.36
CA LEU A 110 -1.98 25.79 -7.26
C LEU A 110 -2.86 26.74 -6.42
N SER A 111 -3.77 27.49 -7.05
CA SER A 111 -4.63 28.44 -6.34
C SER A 111 -5.54 27.72 -5.32
N SER A 112 -6.19 26.64 -5.74
CA SER A 112 -6.98 25.79 -4.83
C SER A 112 -6.09 25.11 -3.79
N HIS A 113 -4.86 24.74 -4.19
CA HIS A 113 -3.95 24.01 -3.31
C HIS A 113 -3.52 24.86 -2.10
N VAL A 114 -3.25 26.14 -2.30
CA VAL A 114 -2.91 27.07 -1.19
C VAL A 114 -4.02 27.13 -0.16
N LEU A 115 -5.28 27.18 -0.60
CA LEU A 115 -6.45 27.21 0.29
C LEU A 115 -6.62 25.87 1.04
N HIS A 116 -6.54 24.75 0.32
CA HIS A 116 -6.63 23.41 0.90
C HIS A 116 -5.53 23.18 1.94
N LEU A 117 -4.28 23.50 1.59
CA LEU A 117 -3.15 23.34 2.50
C LEU A 117 -3.30 24.20 3.76
N LYS A 118 -3.72 25.48 3.61
CA LYS A 118 -4.01 26.36 4.76
C LYS A 118 -5.05 25.75 5.69
N THR A 119 -6.14 25.21 5.14
CA THR A 119 -7.21 24.56 5.90
C THR A 119 -6.69 23.35 6.68
N VAL A 120 -5.88 22.48 6.03
CA VAL A 120 -5.29 21.29 6.66
C VAL A 120 -4.31 21.67 7.76
N LEU A 121 -3.45 22.66 7.53
CA LEU A 121 -2.52 23.15 8.55
C LEU A 121 -3.23 23.76 9.74
N GLN A 122 -4.34 24.51 9.52
CA GLN A 122 -5.15 25.04 10.59
C GLN A 122 -5.81 23.92 11.41
N ALA A 123 -6.43 22.93 10.76
CA ALA A 123 -7.01 21.78 11.44
C ALA A 123 -5.95 21.01 12.27
N SER A 124 -4.75 20.87 11.72
CA SER A 124 -3.63 20.26 12.44
C SER A 124 -3.23 21.05 13.67
N LEU A 125 -3.14 22.38 13.56
CA LEU A 125 -2.80 23.27 14.67
C LEU A 125 -3.86 23.22 15.78
N ASP A 126 -5.15 23.29 15.42
CA ASP A 126 -6.29 23.28 16.35
C ASP A 126 -6.34 21.96 17.15
N ASN A 127 -5.90 20.85 16.53
CA ASN A 127 -5.83 19.53 17.15
C ASN A 127 -4.43 19.17 17.69
N LYS A 128 -3.50 20.14 17.75
CA LYS A 128 -2.12 19.96 18.28
C LYS A 128 -1.34 18.85 17.58
N LEU A 129 -1.57 18.65 16.29
CA LEU A 129 -0.82 17.73 15.45
C LEU A 129 0.39 18.46 14.85
N PHE A 130 1.58 17.93 15.08
CA PHE A 130 2.83 18.55 14.66
C PHE A 130 3.50 17.76 13.54
N ALA A 131 3.73 18.41 12.41
CA ALA A 131 4.43 17.81 11.28
C ALA A 131 5.95 17.95 11.40
N LYS A 132 6.71 16.97 10.89
CA LYS A 132 8.16 17.02 10.79
C LYS A 132 8.56 17.65 9.47
N ARG A 133 8.85 18.97 9.48
CA ARG A 133 9.12 19.77 8.26
C ARG A 133 10.13 19.10 7.29
N SER A 134 11.18 18.45 7.81
CA SER A 134 12.19 17.80 6.97
C SER A 134 11.70 16.58 6.19
N LYS A 135 10.53 16.06 6.53
CA LYS A 135 9.87 14.93 5.85
C LYS A 135 8.62 15.37 5.05
N CYS A 136 8.28 16.66 5.10
CA CYS A 136 7.16 17.21 4.36
C CYS A 136 7.60 17.68 2.98
N ALA A 137 6.70 17.54 2.00
CA ALA A 137 6.82 18.11 0.67
C ALA A 137 5.63 19.05 0.43
N PHE A 138 5.86 20.21 -0.16
CA PHE A 138 4.82 21.24 -0.33
C PHE A 138 4.70 21.66 -1.78
N ALA A 139 3.45 21.71 -2.27
CA ALA A 139 3.08 22.22 -3.60
C ALA A 139 3.91 21.60 -4.75
N CYS A 140 4.13 20.30 -4.70
CA CYS A 140 4.87 19.54 -5.70
C CYS A 140 3.92 19.05 -6.81
N PHE A 141 4.43 18.93 -8.06
CA PHE A 141 3.71 18.28 -9.16
C PHE A 141 3.93 16.76 -9.19
N GLU A 142 4.86 16.28 -8.39
CA GLU A 142 5.19 14.88 -8.17
C GLU A 142 5.48 14.65 -6.69
N VAL A 143 4.92 13.58 -6.13
CA VAL A 143 5.08 13.27 -4.69
C VAL A 143 5.22 11.77 -4.46
N GLU A 144 6.11 11.38 -3.55
CA GLU A 144 6.22 10.03 -3.04
C GLU A 144 5.17 9.82 -1.93
N TYR A 145 4.19 8.93 -2.19
CA TYR A 145 3.14 8.59 -1.24
C TYR A 145 2.84 7.09 -1.28
N LEU A 146 2.88 6.44 -0.12
CA LEU A 146 2.60 5.01 0.05
C LEU A 146 3.36 4.13 -0.97
N GLU A 147 4.67 4.33 -1.06
CA GLU A 147 5.59 3.60 -1.96
C GLU A 147 5.31 3.77 -3.47
N HIS A 148 4.53 4.78 -3.84
CA HIS A 148 4.26 5.17 -5.22
C HIS A 148 4.72 6.59 -5.48
N ILE A 149 5.13 6.85 -6.71
CA ILE A 149 5.33 8.20 -7.20
C ILE A 149 4.05 8.62 -7.92
N ILE A 150 3.41 9.67 -7.42
CA ILE A 150 2.12 10.18 -7.88
C ILE A 150 2.35 11.50 -8.58
N PHE A 151 1.71 11.69 -9.72
CA PHE A 151 1.72 12.92 -10.49
C PHE A 151 0.40 13.10 -11.27
N GLY A 152 0.14 14.27 -11.83
CA GLY A 152 -1.17 14.59 -12.41
C GLY A 152 -1.67 13.67 -13.53
N LYS A 153 -0.79 12.87 -14.14
CA LYS A 153 -1.16 11.90 -15.18
C LYS A 153 -1.38 10.48 -14.65
N GLY A 154 -1.05 10.19 -13.38
CA GLY A 154 -1.20 8.86 -12.79
C GLY A 154 -0.20 8.51 -11.70
N ALA A 155 0.08 7.22 -11.56
CA ALA A 155 0.97 6.68 -10.55
C ALA A 155 1.93 5.64 -11.13
N GLN A 156 3.12 5.56 -10.55
CA GLN A 156 4.11 4.51 -10.84
C GLN A 156 4.72 4.00 -9.54
N ALA A 157 5.29 2.80 -9.57
CA ALA A 157 6.05 2.29 -8.43
C ALA A 157 7.29 3.14 -8.15
N ASP A 158 7.63 3.33 -6.87
CA ASP A 158 8.85 4.05 -6.49
C ASP A 158 10.09 3.27 -6.91
N SER A 159 10.92 3.89 -7.77
CA SER A 159 12.14 3.29 -8.28
C SER A 159 13.16 2.90 -7.19
N LYS A 160 13.20 3.64 -6.07
CA LYS A 160 14.07 3.32 -4.93
C LYS A 160 13.67 2.00 -4.27
N LYS A 161 12.37 1.74 -4.19
CA LYS A 161 11.82 0.50 -3.64
C LYS A 161 12.02 -0.68 -4.58
N THR A 162 11.81 -0.46 -5.88
CA THR A 162 12.04 -1.52 -6.88
C THR A 162 13.51 -1.86 -7.04
N ALA A 163 14.44 -0.91 -6.82
CA ALA A 163 15.89 -1.17 -6.81
C ALA A 163 16.29 -2.23 -5.78
N ALA A 164 15.71 -2.19 -4.57
CA ALA A 164 15.96 -3.20 -3.54
C ALA A 164 15.57 -4.62 -3.97
N MET A 165 14.60 -4.75 -4.87
CA MET A 165 14.21 -6.05 -5.45
C MET A 165 15.22 -6.55 -6.46
N LEU A 166 15.87 -5.65 -7.22
CA LEU A 166 16.93 -6.02 -8.16
C LEU A 166 18.13 -6.66 -7.45
N ASP A 167 18.48 -6.14 -6.28
CA ASP A 167 19.61 -6.64 -5.50
C ASP A 167 19.26 -7.84 -4.63
N TRP A 168 18.00 -8.30 -4.64
CA TRP A 168 17.58 -9.44 -3.81
C TRP A 168 18.35 -10.70 -4.19
N PRO A 169 18.97 -11.39 -3.24
CA PRO A 169 19.73 -12.61 -3.51
C PRO A 169 18.81 -13.77 -3.88
N ILE A 170 19.35 -14.76 -4.60
CA ILE A 170 18.62 -16.00 -4.91
C ILE A 170 18.16 -16.66 -3.60
N PRO A 171 16.85 -16.93 -3.43
CA PRO A 171 16.33 -17.54 -2.22
C PRO A 171 16.88 -18.95 -1.99
N LYS A 172 17.47 -19.18 -0.81
CA LYS A 172 17.98 -20.50 -0.40
C LYS A 172 16.99 -21.28 0.48
N VAL A 173 15.94 -20.63 0.96
CA VAL A 173 14.92 -21.20 1.84
C VAL A 173 13.54 -20.61 1.55
N VAL A 174 12.48 -21.36 1.88
CA VAL A 174 11.07 -20.94 1.69
C VAL A 174 10.78 -19.55 2.28
N LYS A 175 11.35 -19.25 3.47
CA LYS A 175 11.15 -17.96 4.14
C LYS A 175 11.66 -16.78 3.29
N SER A 176 12.84 -16.92 2.69
CA SER A 176 13.41 -15.87 1.82
C SER A 176 12.59 -15.70 0.54
N LEU A 177 12.11 -16.80 -0.05
CA LEU A 177 11.24 -16.75 -1.22
C LEU A 177 9.90 -16.08 -0.90
N ARG A 178 9.27 -16.41 0.24
CA ARG A 178 8.04 -15.72 0.69
C ARG A 178 8.25 -14.23 0.89
N GLY A 179 9.39 -13.81 1.44
CA GLY A 179 9.73 -12.39 1.59
C GLY A 179 9.82 -11.68 0.25
N PHE A 180 10.49 -12.27 -0.73
CA PHE A 180 10.62 -11.73 -2.09
C PHE A 180 9.25 -11.63 -2.80
N LEU A 181 8.47 -12.71 -2.77
CA LEU A 181 7.14 -12.72 -3.40
C LEU A 181 6.18 -11.75 -2.71
N GLY A 182 6.19 -11.64 -1.38
CA GLY A 182 5.37 -10.66 -0.66
C GLY A 182 5.70 -9.22 -1.04
N LEU A 183 6.98 -8.91 -1.26
CA LEU A 183 7.40 -7.59 -1.72
C LEU A 183 6.97 -7.31 -3.17
N THR A 184 7.12 -8.27 -4.07
CA THR A 184 6.73 -8.11 -5.49
C THR A 184 5.23 -8.13 -5.71
N GLU A 185 4.45 -8.82 -4.85
CA GLU A 185 2.98 -8.87 -4.88
C GLU A 185 2.35 -7.49 -4.70
N TYR A 186 2.97 -6.62 -3.90
CA TYR A 186 2.51 -5.24 -3.69
C TYR A 186 2.42 -4.46 -5.01
N TYR A 187 3.29 -4.76 -5.97
CA TYR A 187 3.35 -4.09 -7.28
C TYR A 187 2.66 -4.89 -8.40
N ARG A 188 1.91 -5.96 -8.08
CA ARG A 188 1.31 -6.86 -9.09
C ARG A 188 0.44 -6.15 -10.12
N LYS A 189 -0.28 -5.09 -9.70
CA LYS A 189 -1.16 -4.33 -10.58
C LYS A 189 -0.44 -3.58 -11.69
N PHE A 190 0.87 -3.31 -11.50
CA PHE A 190 1.74 -2.68 -12.50
C PHE A 190 2.36 -3.72 -13.46
N ILE A 191 2.26 -5.00 -13.19
CA ILE A 191 3.00 -6.04 -13.91
C ILE A 191 2.04 -6.90 -14.73
N ARG A 192 2.14 -6.75 -16.05
CA ARG A 192 1.41 -7.64 -16.97
C ARG A 192 1.86 -9.09 -16.75
N ASN A 193 0.88 -10.00 -16.69
CA ASN A 193 1.13 -11.44 -16.52
C ASN A 193 1.86 -11.84 -15.22
N TYR A 194 1.80 -11.03 -14.18
CA TYR A 194 2.44 -11.30 -12.89
C TYR A 194 2.17 -12.73 -12.38
N GLY A 195 0.91 -13.15 -12.33
CA GLY A 195 0.52 -14.47 -11.84
C GLY A 195 1.13 -15.65 -12.65
N ILE A 196 1.36 -15.45 -13.95
CA ILE A 196 2.01 -16.43 -14.82
C ILE A 196 3.52 -16.46 -14.54
N ILE A 197 4.15 -15.28 -14.43
CA ILE A 197 5.58 -15.13 -14.16
C ILE A 197 5.95 -15.78 -12.82
N VAL A 198 5.15 -15.56 -11.76
CA VAL A 198 5.45 -16.08 -10.42
C VAL A 198 5.05 -17.56 -10.23
N ALA A 199 4.31 -18.15 -11.14
CA ALA A 199 3.79 -19.52 -10.98
C ALA A 199 4.88 -20.57 -10.65
N PRO A 200 6.07 -20.61 -11.31
CA PRO A 200 7.14 -21.53 -10.94
C PRO A 200 7.70 -21.30 -9.54
N LEU A 201 7.71 -20.05 -9.06
CA LEU A 201 8.19 -19.69 -7.72
C LEU A 201 7.15 -20.05 -6.65
N THR A 202 5.87 -19.83 -6.93
CA THR A 202 4.78 -20.20 -5.99
C THR A 202 4.64 -21.70 -5.83
N ASP A 203 5.02 -22.50 -6.84
CA ASP A 203 5.04 -23.95 -6.74
C ASP A 203 6.06 -24.42 -5.69
N LEU A 204 7.17 -23.73 -5.51
CA LEU A 204 8.18 -24.03 -4.47
C LEU A 204 7.70 -23.73 -3.06
N LEU A 205 6.59 -22.99 -2.87
CA LEU A 205 6.00 -22.72 -1.55
C LEU A 205 5.11 -23.85 -1.04
N LYS A 206 4.78 -24.84 -1.88
CA LYS A 206 4.02 -26.03 -1.47
C LYS A 206 4.81 -26.83 -0.42
N LYS A 207 4.10 -27.63 0.36
CA LYS A 207 4.72 -28.47 1.40
C LYS A 207 5.78 -29.38 0.76
N ASP A 208 6.97 -29.36 1.34
CA ASP A 208 8.13 -30.18 0.95
C ASP A 208 8.56 -30.07 -0.54
N ALA A 209 8.21 -28.97 -1.22
CA ALA A 209 8.47 -28.75 -2.65
C ALA A 209 9.60 -27.73 -2.93
N PHE A 210 10.32 -27.27 -1.90
CA PHE A 210 11.36 -26.26 -2.09
C PHE A 210 12.64 -26.89 -2.66
N GLU A 211 12.71 -26.95 -3.97
CA GLU A 211 13.90 -27.33 -4.75
C GLU A 211 14.14 -26.28 -5.82
N TRP A 212 15.22 -25.49 -5.67
CA TRP A 212 15.54 -24.43 -6.62
C TRP A 212 16.05 -25.01 -7.92
N ASN A 213 15.27 -24.85 -8.99
CA ASN A 213 15.55 -25.40 -10.33
C ASN A 213 15.67 -24.28 -11.38
N GLU A 214 15.99 -24.64 -12.60
CA GLU A 214 16.19 -23.69 -13.70
C GLU A 214 14.93 -22.89 -14.03
N LYS A 215 13.73 -23.49 -13.97
CA LYS A 215 12.45 -22.79 -14.18
C LYS A 215 12.23 -21.72 -13.13
N ALA A 216 12.52 -22.01 -11.86
CA ALA A 216 12.43 -21.05 -10.78
C ALA A 216 13.46 -19.92 -10.94
N ASN A 217 14.68 -20.27 -11.38
CA ASN A 217 15.74 -19.29 -11.62
C ASN A 217 15.36 -18.32 -12.74
N LEU A 218 14.86 -18.83 -13.87
CA LEU A 218 14.36 -17.98 -14.96
C LEU A 218 13.19 -17.09 -14.54
N ALA A 219 12.21 -17.64 -13.81
CA ALA A 219 11.08 -16.89 -13.30
C ALA A 219 11.52 -15.78 -12.34
N PHE A 220 12.48 -16.07 -11.45
CA PHE A 220 13.04 -15.10 -10.50
C PHE A 220 13.72 -13.93 -11.22
N HIS A 221 14.59 -14.19 -12.17
CA HIS A 221 15.29 -13.16 -12.94
C HIS A 221 14.32 -12.35 -13.84
N ASN A 222 13.34 -13.02 -14.45
CA ASN A 222 12.33 -12.35 -15.25
C ASN A 222 11.48 -11.41 -14.36
N LEU A 223 11.05 -11.86 -13.18
CA LEU A 223 10.29 -11.05 -12.24
C LEU A 223 11.08 -9.81 -11.80
N LYS A 224 12.36 -9.97 -11.45
CA LYS A 224 13.26 -8.83 -11.13
C LYS A 224 13.30 -7.80 -12.26
N LYS A 225 13.47 -8.27 -13.50
CA LYS A 225 13.52 -7.40 -14.69
C LYS A 225 12.22 -6.62 -14.90
N VAL A 226 11.07 -7.29 -14.75
CA VAL A 226 9.76 -6.66 -14.99
C VAL A 226 9.41 -5.67 -13.88
N VAL A 227 9.72 -6.01 -12.62
CA VAL A 227 9.49 -5.13 -11.46
C VAL A 227 10.36 -3.87 -11.51
N SER A 228 11.56 -3.93 -12.10
CA SER A 228 12.47 -2.78 -12.18
C SER A 228 12.02 -1.69 -13.15
N HIS A 229 11.15 -2.03 -14.12
CA HIS A 229 10.64 -1.10 -15.13
C HIS A 229 9.11 -1.21 -15.20
N PRO A 230 8.38 -0.96 -14.12
CA PRO A 230 6.93 -1.05 -14.15
C PRO A 230 6.35 0.02 -15.07
N PRO A 231 5.31 -0.31 -15.84
CA PRO A 231 4.63 0.68 -16.65
C PRO A 231 3.97 1.72 -15.74
N PHE A 232 3.80 2.89 -16.29
CA PHE A 232 2.96 3.93 -15.72
C PHE A 232 1.47 3.53 -15.85
N LEU A 233 0.72 3.68 -14.76
CA LEU A 233 -0.72 3.45 -14.72
C LEU A 233 -1.46 4.79 -14.58
N VAL A 234 -2.54 4.98 -15.33
CA VAL A 234 -3.42 6.13 -15.14
C VAL A 234 -4.31 5.92 -13.92
N LEU A 235 -4.72 7.03 -13.30
CA LEU A 235 -5.72 6.99 -12.24
C LEU A 235 -7.13 6.90 -12.83
N PRO A 236 -8.03 6.10 -12.24
CA PRO A 236 -9.35 5.89 -12.78
C PRO A 236 -10.22 7.16 -12.70
N ASP A 237 -10.94 7.47 -13.75
CA ASP A 237 -12.00 8.46 -13.78
C ASP A 237 -13.36 7.76 -13.72
N PHE A 238 -14.00 7.76 -12.56
CA PHE A 238 -15.29 7.06 -12.36
C PHE A 238 -16.46 7.68 -13.13
N SER A 239 -16.27 8.84 -13.77
CA SER A 239 -17.26 9.43 -14.67
C SER A 239 -17.20 8.87 -16.10
N GLN A 240 -16.13 8.14 -16.44
CA GLN A 240 -15.87 7.59 -17.76
C GLN A 240 -16.06 6.05 -17.78
N PRO A 241 -16.43 5.47 -18.91
CA PRO A 241 -16.54 4.02 -19.02
C PRO A 241 -15.20 3.32 -18.87
N PHE A 242 -15.23 2.15 -18.25
CA PHE A 242 -14.10 1.24 -18.15
C PHE A 242 -14.14 0.22 -19.28
N LEU A 243 -12.95 -0.14 -19.79
CA LEU A 243 -12.78 -1.23 -20.74
C LEU A 243 -11.92 -2.31 -20.08
N VAL A 244 -12.42 -3.55 -20.09
CA VAL A 244 -11.65 -4.72 -19.65
C VAL A 244 -11.28 -5.55 -20.86
N GLU A 245 -9.99 -5.66 -21.13
CA GLU A 245 -9.46 -6.60 -22.12
C GLU A 245 -8.97 -7.85 -21.41
N CYS A 246 -9.49 -9.01 -21.85
CA CYS A 246 -9.12 -10.31 -21.30
C CYS A 246 -8.41 -11.15 -22.33
N ASP A 247 -7.31 -11.77 -21.93
CA ASP A 247 -6.58 -12.76 -22.71
C ASP A 247 -6.49 -14.08 -21.91
N ALA A 248 -6.88 -15.17 -22.55
CA ALA A 248 -6.88 -16.47 -21.92
C ALA A 248 -6.02 -17.45 -22.70
N LEU A 249 -4.95 -17.89 -22.07
CA LEU A 249 -4.04 -18.91 -22.57
C LEU A 249 -4.29 -20.23 -21.83
N SER A 250 -3.86 -21.35 -22.42
CA SER A 250 -4.02 -22.68 -21.80
C SER A 250 -3.42 -22.79 -20.40
N TYR A 251 -2.44 -21.96 -20.05
CA TYR A 251 -1.71 -21.96 -18.77
C TYR A 251 -2.00 -20.75 -17.88
N GLY A 252 -2.82 -19.79 -18.33
CA GLY A 252 -3.11 -18.60 -17.52
C GLY A 252 -4.15 -17.67 -18.12
N ILE A 253 -4.70 -16.84 -17.27
CA ILE A 253 -5.62 -15.76 -17.63
C ILE A 253 -4.92 -14.44 -17.36
N GLY A 254 -4.99 -13.51 -18.30
CA GLY A 254 -4.60 -12.13 -18.18
C GLY A 254 -5.78 -11.20 -18.40
N ALA A 255 -5.84 -10.10 -17.67
CA ALA A 255 -6.79 -9.03 -17.90
C ALA A 255 -6.11 -7.66 -17.69
N VAL A 256 -6.57 -6.67 -18.44
CA VAL A 256 -6.16 -5.27 -18.30
C VAL A 256 -7.41 -4.42 -18.15
N LEU A 257 -7.48 -3.67 -17.06
CA LEU A 257 -8.46 -2.62 -16.88
C LEU A 257 -7.92 -1.33 -17.50
N MET A 258 -8.70 -0.70 -18.39
CA MET A 258 -8.27 0.46 -19.15
C MET A 258 -9.33 1.57 -19.19
N GLN A 259 -8.87 2.80 -19.42
CA GLN A 259 -9.67 3.94 -19.84
C GLN A 259 -8.92 4.73 -20.91
N ALA A 260 -9.63 5.20 -21.93
CA ALA A 260 -9.05 5.94 -23.06
C ALA A 260 -7.77 5.26 -23.62
N SER A 261 -7.81 3.93 -23.79
CA SER A 261 -6.70 3.10 -24.27
C SER A 261 -5.44 3.14 -23.37
N ARG A 262 -5.57 3.52 -22.11
CA ARG A 262 -4.46 3.55 -21.14
C ARG A 262 -4.73 2.57 -19.99
N PRO A 263 -3.72 1.81 -19.53
CA PRO A 263 -3.90 0.85 -18.46
C PRO A 263 -4.08 1.54 -17.10
N ILE A 264 -5.05 1.05 -16.32
CA ILE A 264 -5.29 1.39 -14.91
C ILE A 264 -4.72 0.32 -14.01
N ALA A 265 -4.92 -0.96 -14.39
CA ALA A 265 -4.41 -2.10 -13.62
C ALA A 265 -4.26 -3.33 -14.51
N PHE A 266 -3.29 -4.18 -14.18
CA PHE A 266 -3.14 -5.51 -14.74
C PHE A 266 -3.59 -6.55 -13.72
N HIS A 267 -4.29 -7.57 -14.19
CA HIS A 267 -4.61 -8.77 -13.42
C HIS A 267 -4.15 -10.00 -14.18
N SER A 268 -3.65 -11.01 -13.45
CA SER A 268 -3.33 -12.29 -14.07
C SER A 268 -3.33 -13.41 -13.05
N GLN A 269 -3.70 -14.61 -13.51
CA GLN A 269 -3.74 -15.81 -12.70
C GLN A 269 -3.25 -17.01 -13.52
N ALA A 270 -2.32 -17.79 -12.96
CA ALA A 270 -1.93 -19.06 -13.56
C ALA A 270 -3.04 -20.10 -13.36
N LEU A 271 -3.38 -20.83 -14.42
CA LEU A 271 -4.33 -21.94 -14.37
C LEU A 271 -3.63 -23.22 -13.95
N LYS A 272 -4.23 -23.96 -13.01
CA LYS A 272 -3.69 -25.23 -12.49
C LYS A 272 -4.82 -26.27 -12.32
N GLY A 273 -4.49 -27.53 -12.56
CA GLY A 273 -5.41 -28.65 -12.33
C GLY A 273 -6.60 -28.70 -13.29
N LYS A 274 -7.81 -28.99 -12.79
CA LYS A 274 -9.03 -29.17 -13.61
C LYS A 274 -9.43 -27.94 -14.44
N ASN A 275 -8.92 -26.77 -14.08
CA ASN A 275 -9.18 -25.52 -14.82
C ASN A 275 -8.41 -25.44 -16.15
N PHE A 276 -7.45 -26.35 -16.40
CA PHE A 276 -6.70 -26.45 -17.64
C PHE A 276 -7.57 -26.85 -18.86
N ILE A 277 -8.76 -27.41 -18.62
CA ILE A 277 -9.64 -27.98 -19.68
C ILE A 277 -10.91 -27.13 -19.86
N CYS A 278 -10.90 -25.87 -19.41
CA CYS A 278 -12.08 -25.03 -19.56
C CYS A 278 -12.12 -24.42 -20.97
N PRO A 279 -13.23 -24.57 -21.73
CA PRO A 279 -13.40 -23.87 -23.01
C PRO A 279 -13.24 -22.36 -22.81
N LEU A 280 -12.65 -21.66 -23.78
CA LEU A 280 -12.43 -20.19 -23.76
C LEU A 280 -13.67 -19.38 -23.34
N THR A 281 -14.88 -19.86 -23.70
CA THR A 281 -16.16 -19.28 -23.31
C THR A 281 -16.47 -19.36 -21.81
N LYS A 282 -15.99 -20.39 -21.08
CA LYS A 282 -16.08 -20.49 -19.62
C LYS A 282 -15.01 -19.67 -18.89
N MET A 283 -13.88 -19.42 -19.52
CA MET A 283 -12.79 -18.61 -18.97
C MET A 283 -13.18 -17.14 -18.87
N SER A 284 -13.88 -16.59 -19.86
CA SER A 284 -14.43 -15.23 -19.77
C SER A 284 -15.48 -15.08 -18.66
N TYR A 285 -16.23 -16.14 -18.36
CA TYR A 285 -17.22 -16.15 -17.27
C TYR A 285 -16.60 -16.20 -15.88
N LEU A 286 -15.46 -16.91 -15.71
CA LEU A 286 -14.71 -16.96 -14.45
C LEU A 286 -14.07 -15.61 -14.09
N LEU A 287 -13.68 -14.84 -15.08
CA LEU A 287 -13.16 -13.47 -14.89
C LEU A 287 -14.26 -12.51 -14.41
N TRP A 288 -15.51 -12.75 -14.80
CA TRP A 288 -16.67 -11.94 -14.40
C TRP A 288 -17.15 -12.23 -12.96
N LEU A 289 -16.94 -13.45 -12.45
CA LEU A 289 -17.34 -13.88 -11.10
C LEU A 289 -16.34 -13.50 -9.98
N GLN A 290 -15.17 -12.98 -10.33
CA GLN A 290 -14.13 -12.57 -9.36
C GLN A 290 -14.07 -11.04 -9.16
N GLN A 291 -14.98 -10.28 -9.76
CA GLN A 291 -15.21 -8.87 -9.52
C GLN A 291 -16.29 -8.66 -8.45
#